data_b11a968400acf683b2164d2a40299435
#
_entry.id   b11a968400acf683b2164d2a40299435
#
_cell.length_a   1.000
_cell.length_b   1.000
_cell.length_c   1.000
_cell.angle_alpha   90.00
_cell.angle_beta   90.00
_cell.angle_gamma   90.00
#
_symmetry.space_group_name_H-M   'P 1'
#
loop_
_entity.id
_entity.type
_entity.pdbx_description
1 polymer ?
#
loop_
_entity_poly.entity_id
_entity_poly.type
_entity_poly.pdbx_seq_one_letter_code
_entity_poly.pdbx_strand_id
1 'polypeptide(L)'
;WTAFGAFLTGRGLNLMLAVLATMAVWFGMRSVLRFMVPKEDVDEFQTRSQYSRVLFYTYRILMMMASTAVFLIVLYVTGDWLLLGLALLILAGIAIGLKKYLPQFLAEAKLLLNLGAAREGEMVTYEGVPWMVKSINIYSHLVNPVLEGGELRMPLREMSQLISQPIADDEPWFPSNLHDYILLPDGSFGQVVIQTPEFVQIKSREMIRTYLVSDYLNLAVKNLSVGSFACVGNFGLSLEHQEICLNTVPKAFERAIKSNFERNEMQSSLEELRVEMSSIQS
;
A
#
# COMPACT_ATOMS: atom_id res chain seq x y z
N TRP A 1 13.43 -62.77 -1.82
CA TRP A 1 13.35 -62.51 -0.39
C TRP A 1 14.72 -62.35 0.27
N THR A 2 15.74 -63.14 -0.16
CA THR A 2 17.11 -63.09 0.36
C THR A 2 17.82 -61.74 0.13
N ALA A 3 17.61 -61.10 -1.03
CA ALA A 3 18.19 -59.78 -1.33
C ALA A 3 17.57 -58.66 -0.45
N PHE A 4 16.27 -58.75 -0.17
CA PHE A 4 15.58 -57.82 0.72
C PHE A 4 15.99 -57.97 2.18
N GLY A 5 16.20 -59.22 2.62
CA GLY A 5 16.74 -59.49 3.95
C GLY A 5 18.17 -59.00 4.13
N ALA A 6 19.06 -59.19 3.15
CA ALA A 6 20.43 -58.66 3.14
C ALA A 6 20.48 -57.11 3.11
N PHE A 7 19.55 -56.48 2.42
CA PHE A 7 19.39 -55.02 2.45
C PHE A 7 18.96 -54.51 3.83
N LEU A 8 17.97 -55.16 4.46
CA LEU A 8 17.45 -54.77 5.77
C LEU A 8 18.51 -54.94 6.89
N THR A 9 19.30 -55.99 6.86
CA THR A 9 20.33 -56.26 7.88
C THR A 9 21.62 -55.44 7.69
N GLY A 10 21.90 -54.94 6.51
CA GLY A 10 23.04 -54.06 6.21
C GLY A 10 22.65 -52.57 6.13
N ARG A 11 22.25 -52.12 4.95
CA ARG A 11 21.97 -50.72 4.68
C ARG A 11 20.73 -50.19 5.38
N GLY A 12 19.69 -51.02 5.59
CA GLY A 12 18.50 -50.67 6.35
C GLY A 12 18.81 -50.36 7.81
N LEU A 13 19.74 -51.06 8.42
CA LEU A 13 20.18 -50.80 9.79
C LEU A 13 20.92 -49.47 9.90
N ASN A 14 21.78 -49.14 8.93
CA ASN A 14 22.48 -47.84 8.86
C ASN A 14 21.48 -46.67 8.70
N LEU A 15 20.45 -46.83 7.82
CA LEU A 15 19.40 -45.85 7.67
C LEU A 15 18.59 -45.66 8.95
N MET A 16 18.24 -46.78 9.65
CA MET A 16 17.52 -46.76 10.91
C MET A 16 18.31 -46.01 11.99
N LEU A 17 19.61 -46.27 12.09
CA LEU A 17 20.52 -45.58 13.03
C LEU A 17 20.58 -44.08 12.71
N ALA A 18 20.70 -43.71 11.44
CA ALA A 18 20.70 -42.30 11.03
C ALA A 18 19.38 -41.59 11.39
N VAL A 19 18.24 -42.23 11.16
CA VAL A 19 16.93 -41.68 11.51
C VAL A 19 16.77 -41.57 13.03
N LEU A 20 17.16 -42.58 13.80
CA LEU A 20 17.08 -42.53 15.26
C LEU A 20 17.99 -41.46 15.87
N ALA A 21 19.21 -41.29 15.37
CA ALA A 21 20.11 -40.21 15.79
C ALA A 21 19.54 -38.83 15.47
N THR A 22 18.97 -38.67 14.28
CA THR A 22 18.31 -37.45 13.86
C THR A 22 17.12 -37.11 14.75
N MET A 23 16.28 -38.11 15.06
CA MET A 23 15.16 -37.94 16.00
C MET A 23 15.64 -37.57 17.39
N ALA A 24 16.69 -38.21 17.90
CA ALA A 24 17.24 -37.91 19.22
C ALA A 24 17.70 -36.44 19.31
N VAL A 25 18.42 -35.96 18.30
CA VAL A 25 18.84 -34.55 18.23
C VAL A 25 17.63 -33.60 18.10
N TRP A 26 16.67 -33.93 17.26
CA TRP A 26 15.44 -33.15 17.11
C TRP A 26 14.67 -33.05 18.43
N PHE A 27 14.43 -34.16 19.12
CA PHE A 27 13.72 -34.15 20.41
C PHE A 27 14.54 -33.49 21.51
N GLY A 28 15.85 -33.67 21.54
CA GLY A 28 16.75 -33.01 22.48
C GLY A 28 16.70 -31.49 22.34
N MET A 29 16.88 -30.98 21.13
CA MET A 29 16.80 -29.55 20.85
C MET A 29 15.39 -28.98 21.11
N ARG A 30 14.34 -29.73 20.79
CA ARG A 30 12.96 -29.34 21.11
C ARG A 30 12.69 -29.31 22.62
N SER A 31 13.29 -30.19 23.40
CA SER A 31 13.20 -30.15 24.86
C SER A 31 13.88 -28.91 25.43
N VAL A 32 15.05 -28.53 24.92
CA VAL A 32 15.73 -27.29 25.30
C VAL A 32 14.86 -26.08 25.07
N LEU A 33 14.17 -25.99 23.90
CA LEU A 33 13.21 -24.91 23.63
C LEU A 33 12.07 -24.86 24.66
N ARG A 34 11.53 -26.03 25.07
CA ARG A 34 10.45 -26.09 26.06
C ARG A 34 10.89 -25.64 27.46
N PHE A 35 12.16 -25.81 27.79
CA PHE A 35 12.76 -25.35 29.06
C PHE A 35 13.06 -23.83 29.01
N MET A 36 13.39 -23.27 27.83
CA MET A 36 13.71 -21.86 27.68
C MET A 36 12.47 -20.97 27.55
N VAL A 37 11.34 -21.51 27.07
CA VAL A 37 10.09 -20.75 26.87
C VAL A 37 8.98 -21.38 27.73
N PRO A 38 8.60 -20.77 28.87
CA PRO A 38 7.50 -21.25 29.70
C PRO A 38 6.17 -21.23 28.93
N LYS A 39 5.30 -22.22 29.25
CA LYS A 39 4.03 -22.45 28.52
C LYS A 39 2.97 -21.36 28.69
N GLU A 40 3.11 -20.49 29.67
CA GLU A 40 2.11 -19.44 30.00
C GLU A 40 2.12 -18.25 29.04
N ASP A 41 3.17 -18.07 28.23
CA ASP A 41 3.36 -16.87 27.40
C ASP A 41 2.96 -17.06 25.94
N VAL A 42 2.30 -18.14 25.52
CA VAL A 42 2.03 -18.39 24.09
C VAL A 42 1.02 -17.40 23.50
N ASP A 43 0.06 -16.94 24.29
CA ASP A 43 -0.93 -15.92 23.85
C ASP A 43 -0.40 -14.49 23.98
N GLU A 44 0.54 -14.26 24.90
CA GLU A 44 1.25 -12.98 25.08
C GLU A 44 2.39 -12.78 24.08
N PHE A 45 2.84 -13.88 23.41
CA PHE A 45 3.89 -13.86 22.38
C PHE A 45 3.49 -13.10 21.11
N GLN A 46 2.21 -12.87 20.87
CA GLN A 46 1.74 -12.05 19.74
C GLN A 46 1.98 -10.55 19.95
N THR A 47 2.11 -10.11 21.19
CA THR A 47 2.35 -8.71 21.57
C THR A 47 3.81 -8.41 21.95
N ARG A 48 4.64 -9.42 22.13
CA ARG A 48 6.05 -9.26 22.54
C ARG A 48 6.94 -8.93 21.34
N SER A 49 7.90 -8.05 21.58
CA SER A 49 8.94 -7.51 20.70
C SER A 49 9.28 -8.37 19.47
N GLN A 50 9.37 -7.74 18.29
CA GLN A 50 9.77 -8.35 17.01
C GLN A 50 11.02 -9.26 17.12
N TYR A 51 11.94 -8.96 18.03
CA TYR A 51 13.16 -9.71 18.30
C TYR A 51 12.90 -11.15 18.79
N SER A 52 11.89 -11.39 19.61
CA SER A 52 11.62 -12.73 20.14
C SER A 52 11.10 -13.68 19.07
N ARG A 53 10.31 -13.18 18.12
CA ARG A 53 9.83 -13.97 16.96
C ARG A 53 10.99 -14.36 16.03
N VAL A 54 11.88 -13.42 15.73
CA VAL A 54 13.07 -13.66 14.90
C VAL A 54 13.96 -14.72 15.56
N LEU A 55 14.20 -14.60 16.86
CA LEU A 55 15.03 -15.56 17.61
C LEU A 55 14.43 -16.99 17.57
N PHE A 56 13.12 -17.12 17.74
CA PHE A 56 12.41 -18.39 17.67
C PHE A 56 12.53 -19.05 16.29
N TYR A 57 12.32 -18.30 15.22
CA TYR A 57 12.45 -18.82 13.86
C TYR A 57 13.89 -19.16 13.51
N THR A 58 14.87 -18.35 13.94
CA THR A 58 16.30 -18.62 13.75
C THR A 58 16.71 -19.91 14.44
N TYR A 59 16.28 -20.13 15.68
CA TYR A 59 16.54 -21.38 16.40
C TYR A 59 15.91 -22.57 15.69
N ARG A 60 14.70 -22.44 15.16
CA ARG A 60 14.02 -23.52 14.43
C ARG A 60 14.77 -23.90 13.14
N ILE A 61 15.29 -22.93 12.44
CA ILE A 61 16.13 -23.15 11.24
C ILE A 61 17.43 -23.85 11.66
N LEU A 62 18.08 -23.39 12.72
CA LEU A 62 19.31 -24.01 13.25
C LEU A 62 19.08 -25.47 13.65
N MET A 63 17.94 -25.76 14.30
CA MET A 63 17.53 -27.12 14.67
C MET A 63 17.36 -28.03 13.44
N MET A 64 16.75 -27.51 12.34
CA MET A 64 16.63 -28.25 11.09
C MET A 64 18.01 -28.52 10.47
N MET A 65 18.88 -27.52 10.42
CA MET A 65 20.24 -27.67 9.87
C MET A 65 21.06 -28.65 10.67
N ALA A 66 21.05 -28.57 12.00
CA ALA A 66 21.77 -29.53 12.89
C ALA A 66 21.25 -30.95 12.71
N SER A 67 19.94 -31.15 12.65
CA SER A 67 19.29 -32.44 12.42
C SER A 67 19.71 -33.05 11.08
N THR A 68 19.73 -32.29 10.01
CA THR A 68 20.18 -32.72 8.68
C THR A 68 21.67 -33.05 8.68
N ALA A 69 22.48 -32.22 9.34
CA ALA A 69 23.94 -32.50 9.48
C ALA A 69 24.23 -33.81 10.21
N VAL A 70 23.52 -34.06 11.33
CA VAL A 70 23.65 -35.33 12.07
C VAL A 70 23.27 -36.52 11.20
N PHE A 71 22.20 -36.42 10.42
CA PHE A 71 21.80 -37.47 9.49
C PHE A 71 22.91 -37.81 8.49
N LEU A 72 23.53 -36.82 7.87
CA LEU A 72 24.63 -37.00 6.92
C LEU A 72 25.88 -37.55 7.60
N ILE A 73 26.22 -37.07 8.80
CA ILE A 73 27.39 -37.54 9.57
C ILE A 73 27.25 -39.02 9.93
N VAL A 74 26.07 -39.47 10.37
CA VAL A 74 25.85 -40.89 10.70
C VAL A 74 26.00 -41.75 9.45
N LEU A 75 25.45 -41.36 8.30
CA LEU A 75 25.63 -42.08 7.04
C LEU A 75 27.09 -42.11 6.59
N TYR A 76 27.85 -41.06 6.82
CA TYR A 76 29.28 -41.01 6.54
C TYR A 76 30.05 -41.94 7.43
N VAL A 77 29.81 -41.94 8.76
CA VAL A 77 30.51 -42.79 9.74
C VAL A 77 30.19 -44.27 9.56
N THR A 78 28.96 -44.61 9.17
CA THR A 78 28.57 -46.00 8.86
C THR A 78 29.16 -46.51 7.54
N GLY A 79 29.83 -45.65 6.75
CA GLY A 79 30.50 -46.03 5.51
C GLY A 79 29.56 -46.36 4.35
N ASP A 80 28.29 -45.98 4.46
CA ASP A 80 27.30 -46.24 3.39
C ASP A 80 27.26 -45.11 2.36
N TRP A 81 28.26 -45.12 1.48
CA TRP A 81 28.46 -44.13 0.44
C TRP A 81 27.26 -43.99 -0.53
N LEU A 82 26.50 -45.10 -0.72
CA LEU A 82 25.34 -45.06 -1.61
C LEU A 82 24.18 -44.28 -1.00
N LEU A 83 23.86 -44.53 0.27
CA LEU A 83 22.82 -43.78 0.98
C LEU A 83 23.24 -42.31 1.18
N LEU A 84 24.52 -42.07 1.48
CA LEU A 84 25.05 -40.70 1.58
C LEU A 84 24.92 -39.95 0.26
N GLY A 85 25.32 -40.58 -0.86
CA GLY A 85 25.21 -40.01 -2.19
C GLY A 85 23.76 -39.68 -2.56
N LEU A 86 22.84 -40.60 -2.28
CA LEU A 86 21.40 -40.39 -2.49
C LEU A 86 20.85 -39.23 -1.63
N ALA A 87 21.23 -39.17 -0.37
CA ALA A 87 20.82 -38.10 0.54
C ALA A 87 21.33 -36.75 0.07
N LEU A 88 22.59 -36.65 -0.37
CA LEU A 88 23.16 -35.42 -0.93
C LEU A 88 22.47 -34.99 -2.24
N LEU A 89 22.13 -35.96 -3.09
CA LEU A 89 21.40 -35.68 -4.33
C LEU A 89 20.00 -35.13 -4.06
N ILE A 90 19.28 -35.71 -3.11
CA ILE A 90 17.96 -35.21 -2.68
C ILE A 90 18.11 -33.79 -2.09
N LEU A 91 19.10 -33.57 -1.24
CA LEU A 91 19.34 -32.28 -0.61
C LEU A 91 19.69 -31.21 -1.64
N ALA A 92 20.52 -31.56 -2.62
CA ALA A 92 20.86 -30.68 -3.75
C ALA A 92 19.61 -30.34 -4.59
N GLY A 93 18.75 -31.32 -4.86
CA GLY A 93 17.47 -31.10 -5.56
C GLY A 93 16.55 -30.13 -4.80
N ILE A 94 16.44 -30.31 -3.49
CA ILE A 94 15.68 -29.40 -2.62
C ILE A 94 16.30 -27.99 -2.65
N ALA A 95 17.63 -27.88 -2.52
CA ALA A 95 18.32 -26.58 -2.53
C ALA A 95 18.12 -25.81 -3.85
N ILE A 96 18.19 -26.51 -4.98
CA ILE A 96 17.93 -25.92 -6.32
C ILE A 96 16.45 -25.48 -6.41
N GLY A 97 15.52 -26.31 -5.95
CA GLY A 97 14.09 -25.97 -5.93
C GLY A 97 13.79 -24.75 -5.06
N LEU A 98 14.38 -24.68 -3.88
CA LEU A 98 14.21 -23.56 -2.95
C LEU A 98 14.78 -22.25 -3.49
N LYS A 99 15.87 -22.29 -4.26
CA LYS A 99 16.52 -21.10 -4.81
C LYS A 99 15.54 -20.20 -5.56
N LYS A 100 14.54 -20.78 -6.24
CA LYS A 100 13.51 -20.03 -6.99
C LYS A 100 12.49 -19.34 -6.08
N TYR A 101 12.07 -20.00 -4.99
CA TYR A 101 10.98 -19.54 -4.12
C TYR A 101 11.47 -18.73 -2.90
N LEU A 102 12.73 -18.97 -2.49
CA LEU A 102 13.29 -18.34 -1.29
C LEU A 102 13.29 -16.80 -1.34
N PRO A 103 13.66 -16.11 -2.45
CA PRO A 103 13.64 -14.65 -2.49
C PRO A 103 12.24 -14.07 -2.29
N GLN A 104 11.23 -14.69 -2.92
CA GLN A 104 9.84 -14.26 -2.78
C GLN A 104 9.35 -14.48 -1.33
N PHE A 105 9.61 -15.64 -0.76
CA PHE A 105 9.24 -15.94 0.63
C PHE A 105 9.91 -14.99 1.62
N LEU A 106 11.19 -14.64 1.40
CA LEU A 106 11.90 -13.67 2.24
C LEU A 106 11.32 -12.25 2.10
N ALA A 107 10.90 -11.85 0.90
CA ALA A 107 10.23 -10.56 0.69
C ALA A 107 8.89 -10.50 1.45
N GLU A 108 8.06 -11.53 1.32
CA GLU A 108 6.79 -11.65 2.04
C GLU A 108 6.99 -11.71 3.57
N ALA A 109 7.99 -12.47 4.04
CA ALA A 109 8.32 -12.55 5.46
C ALA A 109 8.81 -11.20 6.04
N LYS A 110 9.63 -10.45 5.30
CA LYS A 110 10.05 -9.09 5.70
C LYS A 110 8.87 -8.14 5.80
N LEU A 111 7.91 -8.26 4.89
CA LEU A 111 6.70 -7.44 4.91
C LEU A 111 5.86 -7.73 6.17
N LEU A 112 5.61 -9.01 6.47
CA LEU A 112 4.87 -9.43 7.68
C LEU A 112 5.55 -8.98 8.98
N LEU A 113 6.87 -8.79 8.97
CA LEU A 113 7.64 -8.26 10.10
C LEU A 113 7.70 -6.73 10.12
N ASN A 114 7.01 -6.05 9.20
CA ASN A 114 7.06 -4.59 9.00
C ASN A 114 8.49 -4.06 8.74
N LEU A 115 9.33 -4.90 8.11
CA LEU A 115 10.70 -4.60 7.69
C LEU A 115 10.82 -4.48 6.16
N GLY A 116 9.69 -4.56 5.46
CA GLY A 116 9.62 -4.50 4.00
C GLY A 116 9.72 -3.08 3.45
N ALA A 117 9.58 -2.98 2.11
CA ALA A 117 9.52 -1.71 1.41
C ALA A 117 8.19 -0.96 1.64
N ALA A 118 7.13 -1.69 1.99
CA ALA A 118 5.87 -1.12 2.44
C ALA A 118 5.70 -1.37 3.94
N ARG A 119 5.18 -0.37 4.67
CA ARG A 119 5.02 -0.40 6.13
C ARG A 119 3.62 0.00 6.55
N GLU A 120 3.18 -0.53 7.68
CA GLU A 120 1.91 -0.14 8.30
C GLU A 120 1.96 1.34 8.73
N GLY A 121 0.87 2.05 8.51
CA GLY A 121 0.75 3.48 8.81
C GLY A 121 1.34 4.41 7.74
N GLU A 122 1.92 3.88 6.66
CA GLU A 122 2.45 4.66 5.54
C GLU A 122 1.51 4.61 4.33
N MET A 123 1.74 5.49 3.36
CA MET A 123 0.98 5.57 2.12
C MET A 123 1.65 4.76 1.01
N VAL A 124 0.85 4.02 0.25
CA VAL A 124 1.24 3.35 -0.99
C VAL A 124 0.36 3.84 -2.13
N THR A 125 0.90 3.90 -3.34
CA THR A 125 0.11 4.16 -4.53
C THR A 125 -0.17 2.84 -5.24
N TYR A 126 -1.44 2.52 -5.41
CA TYR A 126 -1.88 1.35 -6.15
C TYR A 126 -2.90 1.75 -7.21
N GLU A 127 -2.65 1.37 -8.47
CA GLU A 127 -3.42 1.77 -9.65
C GLU A 127 -3.63 3.29 -9.78
N GLY A 128 -2.63 4.07 -9.36
CA GLY A 128 -2.68 5.53 -9.39
C GLY A 128 -3.41 6.16 -8.20
N VAL A 129 -4.06 5.37 -7.36
CA VAL A 129 -4.78 5.85 -6.17
C VAL A 129 -3.88 5.75 -4.94
N PRO A 130 -3.80 6.78 -4.10
CA PRO A 130 -3.10 6.71 -2.82
C PRO A 130 -3.92 5.93 -1.79
N TRP A 131 -3.26 5.03 -1.04
CA TRP A 131 -3.86 4.20 -0.01
C TRP A 131 -3.01 4.20 1.25
N MET A 132 -3.64 4.33 2.39
CA MET A 132 -3.00 4.11 3.69
C MET A 132 -2.96 2.61 4.00
N VAL A 133 -1.80 2.09 4.37
CA VAL A 133 -1.61 0.71 4.82
C VAL A 133 -2.09 0.60 6.27
N LYS A 134 -3.30 0.09 6.47
CA LYS A 134 -3.89 -0.08 7.81
C LYS A 134 -3.28 -1.26 8.55
N SER A 135 -3.10 -2.38 7.85
CA SER A 135 -2.47 -3.58 8.43
C SER A 135 -1.90 -4.48 7.34
N ILE A 136 -0.77 -5.14 7.65
CA ILE A 136 -0.09 -6.09 6.78
C ILE A 136 -0.24 -7.49 7.36
N ASN A 137 -1.05 -8.32 6.70
CA ASN A 137 -1.28 -9.72 7.02
C ASN A 137 -1.19 -10.54 5.73
N ILE A 138 -1.66 -11.81 5.74
CA ILE A 138 -1.79 -12.62 4.51
C ILE A 138 -2.57 -11.87 3.44
N TYR A 139 -3.59 -11.10 3.85
CA TYR A 139 -4.24 -10.06 3.07
C TYR A 139 -4.02 -8.73 3.78
N SER A 140 -3.32 -7.82 3.12
CA SER A 140 -3.10 -6.46 3.62
C SER A 140 -4.37 -5.63 3.45
N HIS A 141 -4.71 -4.84 4.45
CA HIS A 141 -5.83 -3.91 4.41
C HIS A 141 -5.33 -2.51 4.08
N LEU A 142 -5.81 -1.97 2.99
CA LEU A 142 -5.56 -0.62 2.53
C LEU A 142 -6.84 0.20 2.69
N VAL A 143 -6.71 1.45 3.10
CA VAL A 143 -7.85 2.36 3.33
C VAL A 143 -7.54 3.72 2.72
N ASN A 144 -8.51 4.29 2.02
CA ASN A 144 -8.48 5.70 1.66
C ASN A 144 -9.68 6.39 2.35
N PRO A 145 -9.43 7.33 3.28
CA PRO A 145 -10.49 7.94 4.10
C PRO A 145 -11.41 8.89 3.31
N VAL A 146 -10.99 9.32 2.11
CA VAL A 146 -11.71 10.30 1.29
C VAL A 146 -12.65 9.64 0.28
N LEU A 147 -12.45 8.34 0.00
CA LEU A 147 -13.24 7.60 -0.95
C LEU A 147 -14.39 6.84 -0.26
N GLU A 148 -15.59 6.90 -0.82
CA GLU A 148 -16.71 6.06 -0.38
C GLU A 148 -16.41 4.60 -0.71
N GLY A 149 -16.48 3.70 0.30
CA GLY A 149 -16.06 2.32 0.15
C GLY A 149 -14.55 2.16 -0.04
N GLY A 150 -13.75 3.15 0.38
CA GLY A 150 -12.30 3.18 0.27
C GLY A 150 -11.59 2.14 1.13
N GLU A 151 -11.97 0.87 1.02
CA GLU A 151 -11.29 -0.28 1.62
C GLU A 151 -10.90 -1.29 0.54
N LEU A 152 -9.62 -1.64 0.51
CA LEU A 152 -9.07 -2.62 -0.42
C LEU A 152 -8.35 -3.72 0.36
N ARG A 153 -8.59 -4.97 -0.02
CA ARG A 153 -7.86 -6.13 0.49
C ARG A 153 -6.92 -6.64 -0.59
N MET A 154 -5.63 -6.58 -0.32
CA MET A 154 -4.59 -6.95 -1.26
C MET A 154 -3.82 -8.17 -0.77
N PRO A 155 -3.57 -9.20 -1.63
CA PRO A 155 -2.69 -10.29 -1.27
C PRO A 155 -1.29 -9.80 -0.92
N LEU A 156 -0.63 -10.45 0.05
CA LEU A 156 0.72 -10.09 0.51
C LEU A 156 1.74 -10.06 -0.64
N ARG A 157 1.57 -10.94 -1.62
CA ARG A 157 2.43 -11.01 -2.80
C ARG A 157 2.40 -9.71 -3.63
N GLU A 158 1.23 -9.13 -3.85
CA GLU A 158 1.08 -7.87 -4.58
C GLU A 158 1.61 -6.71 -3.73
N MET A 159 1.30 -6.72 -2.43
CA MET A 159 1.81 -5.74 -1.49
C MET A 159 3.34 -5.71 -1.43
N SER A 160 4.00 -6.86 -1.62
CA SER A 160 5.48 -6.96 -1.61
C SER A 160 6.17 -6.23 -2.76
N GLN A 161 5.43 -5.83 -3.78
CA GLN A 161 5.93 -5.07 -4.94
C GLN A 161 5.76 -3.56 -4.78
N LEU A 162 5.00 -3.12 -3.76
CA LEU A 162 4.76 -1.72 -3.49
C LEU A 162 5.82 -1.14 -2.57
N ILE A 163 6.04 0.15 -2.72
CA ILE A 163 6.91 0.95 -1.86
C ILE A 163 6.02 1.97 -1.15
N SER A 164 6.12 2.04 0.17
CA SER A 164 5.40 3.03 0.93
C SER A 164 6.25 4.28 1.19
N GLN A 165 5.58 5.37 1.46
CA GLN A 165 6.16 6.63 1.90
C GLN A 165 5.43 7.12 3.16
N PRO A 166 6.13 7.81 4.08
CA PRO A 166 5.48 8.43 5.22
C PRO A 166 4.41 9.41 4.76
N ILE A 167 3.30 9.46 5.48
CA ILE A 167 2.21 10.41 5.21
C ILE A 167 2.63 11.77 5.77
N ALA A 168 2.57 12.81 4.93
CA ALA A 168 2.69 14.19 5.40
C ALA A 168 1.31 14.69 5.88
N ASP A 169 1.30 15.44 6.99
CA ASP A 169 0.04 15.92 7.59
C ASP A 169 -0.78 16.80 6.64
N ASP A 170 -0.11 17.50 5.73
CA ASP A 170 -0.72 18.43 4.76
C ASP A 170 -0.94 17.82 3.37
N GLU A 171 -0.60 16.54 3.15
CA GLU A 171 -0.74 15.89 1.86
C GLU A 171 -2.18 15.45 1.61
N PRO A 172 -2.85 15.99 0.56
CA PRO A 172 -4.23 15.62 0.27
C PRO A 172 -4.27 14.18 -0.29
N TRP A 173 -5.15 13.35 0.27
CA TRP A 173 -5.39 11.98 -0.19
C TRP A 173 -6.01 11.89 -1.57
N PHE A 174 -6.65 12.97 -2.00
CA PHE A 174 -7.32 13.06 -3.28
C PHE A 174 -7.45 14.53 -3.70
N PRO A 175 -7.52 14.84 -4.98
CA PRO A 175 -7.62 16.23 -5.46
C PRO A 175 -8.90 16.98 -5.01
N SER A 176 -9.93 16.21 -4.63
CA SER A 176 -11.23 16.75 -4.20
C SER A 176 -11.81 15.90 -3.08
N ASN A 177 -12.73 16.48 -2.33
CA ASN A 177 -13.61 15.78 -1.39
C ASN A 177 -15.02 15.66 -1.95
N LEU A 178 -15.83 14.81 -1.34
CA LEU A 178 -17.26 14.75 -1.65
C LEU A 178 -17.91 16.12 -1.44
N HIS A 179 -18.74 16.53 -2.37
CA HIS A 179 -19.43 17.84 -2.44
C HIS A 179 -18.56 19.04 -2.79
N ASP A 180 -17.27 18.88 -3.05
CA ASP A 180 -16.43 19.97 -3.56
C ASP A 180 -16.88 20.43 -4.95
N TYR A 181 -16.78 21.74 -5.17
CA TYR A 181 -16.92 22.34 -6.50
C TYR A 181 -15.57 22.38 -7.19
N ILE A 182 -15.50 21.82 -8.37
CA ILE A 182 -14.28 21.72 -9.17
C ILE A 182 -14.45 22.33 -10.55
N LEU A 183 -13.36 22.88 -11.06
CA LEU A 183 -13.24 23.36 -12.44
C LEU A 183 -12.40 22.36 -13.23
N LEU A 184 -12.99 21.82 -14.29
CA LEU A 184 -12.35 20.87 -15.19
C LEU A 184 -11.50 21.61 -16.24
N PRO A 185 -10.51 20.95 -16.87
CA PRO A 185 -9.66 21.54 -17.90
C PRO A 185 -10.42 22.05 -19.12
N ASP A 186 -11.60 21.51 -19.43
CA ASP A 186 -12.49 21.94 -20.52
C ASP A 186 -13.26 23.23 -20.19
N GLY A 187 -13.02 23.83 -19.01
CA GLY A 187 -13.71 25.04 -18.54
C GLY A 187 -15.07 24.75 -17.94
N SER A 188 -15.55 23.52 -17.91
CA SER A 188 -16.79 23.19 -17.23
C SER A 188 -16.53 23.05 -15.72
N PHE A 189 -17.50 23.50 -14.91
CA PHE A 189 -17.47 23.32 -13.47
C PHE A 189 -18.62 22.44 -13.00
N GLY A 190 -18.43 21.77 -11.88
CA GLY A 190 -19.46 20.93 -11.30
C GLY A 190 -19.13 20.54 -9.87
N GLN A 191 -20.09 19.90 -9.22
CA GLN A 191 -19.94 19.40 -7.86
C GLN A 191 -19.64 17.90 -7.87
N VAL A 192 -18.68 17.46 -7.08
CA VAL A 192 -18.39 16.04 -6.84
C VAL A 192 -19.55 15.44 -6.05
N VAL A 193 -20.26 14.48 -6.63
CA VAL A 193 -21.45 13.86 -6.02
C VAL A 193 -21.19 12.43 -5.56
N ILE A 194 -20.27 11.73 -6.20
CA ILE A 194 -19.82 10.40 -5.80
C ILE A 194 -18.31 10.30 -6.03
N GLN A 195 -17.60 9.70 -5.08
CA GLN A 195 -16.16 9.52 -5.13
C GLN A 195 -15.81 8.15 -4.53
N THR A 196 -15.66 7.15 -5.40
CA THR A 196 -15.34 5.75 -5.05
C THR A 196 -13.93 5.40 -5.54
N PRO A 197 -13.38 4.25 -5.16
CA PRO A 197 -12.11 3.78 -5.71
C PRO A 197 -12.11 3.55 -7.23
N GLU A 198 -13.28 3.30 -7.84
CA GLU A 198 -13.40 2.98 -9.24
C GLU A 198 -13.70 4.20 -10.10
N PHE A 199 -14.55 5.09 -9.61
CA PHE A 199 -15.00 6.25 -10.40
C PHE A 199 -15.33 7.47 -9.54
N VAL A 200 -15.28 8.65 -10.19
CA VAL A 200 -15.73 9.94 -9.65
C VAL A 200 -16.86 10.46 -10.52
N GLN A 201 -17.97 10.84 -9.89
CA GLN A 201 -19.10 11.47 -10.58
C GLN A 201 -19.17 12.96 -10.24
N ILE A 202 -19.29 13.77 -11.29
CA ILE A 202 -19.37 15.22 -11.21
C ILE A 202 -20.70 15.66 -11.80
N LYS A 203 -21.49 16.35 -10.99
CA LYS A 203 -22.74 16.98 -11.43
C LYS A 203 -22.45 18.39 -11.94
N SER A 204 -22.58 18.58 -13.25
CA SER A 204 -22.48 19.89 -13.90
C SER A 204 -23.84 20.31 -14.41
N ARG A 205 -24.45 21.32 -13.81
CA ARG A 205 -25.84 21.70 -14.04
C ARG A 205 -26.78 20.49 -13.84
N GLU A 206 -27.38 19.96 -14.91
CA GLU A 206 -28.28 18.81 -14.88
C GLU A 206 -27.63 17.50 -15.37
N MET A 207 -26.37 17.57 -15.83
CA MET A 207 -25.66 16.42 -16.37
C MET A 207 -24.72 15.85 -15.32
N ILE A 208 -24.65 14.51 -15.27
CA ILE A 208 -23.65 13.78 -14.49
C ILE A 208 -22.58 13.25 -15.45
N ARG A 209 -21.32 13.59 -15.17
CA ARG A 209 -20.16 13.05 -15.87
C ARG A 209 -19.46 12.05 -14.95
N THR A 210 -19.17 10.88 -15.47
CA THR A 210 -18.45 9.83 -14.75
C THR A 210 -17.06 9.69 -15.33
N TYR A 211 -16.05 9.73 -14.46
CA TYR A 211 -14.64 9.53 -14.78
C TYR A 211 -14.13 8.31 -14.04
N LEU A 212 -13.31 7.47 -14.67
CA LEU A 212 -12.51 6.50 -13.94
C LEU A 212 -11.53 7.24 -13.03
N VAL A 213 -11.25 6.69 -11.85
CA VAL A 213 -10.37 7.37 -10.88
C VAL A 213 -9.00 7.65 -11.48
N SER A 214 -8.41 6.68 -12.22
CA SER A 214 -7.14 6.87 -12.93
C SER A 214 -7.15 8.08 -13.89
N ASP A 215 -8.24 8.25 -14.63
CA ASP A 215 -8.39 9.37 -15.56
C ASP A 215 -8.59 10.68 -14.80
N TYR A 216 -9.42 10.66 -13.76
CA TYR A 216 -9.67 11.82 -12.92
C TYR A 216 -8.41 12.36 -12.24
N LEU A 217 -7.56 11.50 -11.70
CA LEU A 217 -6.29 11.87 -11.07
C LEU A 217 -5.28 12.48 -12.07
N ASN A 218 -5.37 12.09 -13.33
CA ASN A 218 -4.56 12.68 -14.42
C ASN A 218 -5.10 14.01 -14.92
N LEU A 219 -6.34 14.39 -14.56
CA LEU A 219 -6.89 15.70 -14.91
C LEU A 219 -6.30 16.77 -13.98
N ALA A 220 -5.88 17.88 -14.56
CA ALA A 220 -5.47 19.06 -13.78
C ALA A 220 -6.72 19.82 -13.27
N VAL A 221 -7.49 19.16 -12.38
CA VAL A 221 -8.69 19.77 -11.79
C VAL A 221 -8.30 20.90 -10.84
N LYS A 222 -9.08 21.98 -10.85
CA LYS A 222 -8.95 23.07 -9.88
C LYS A 222 -10.08 22.95 -8.87
N ASN A 223 -9.75 22.75 -7.61
CA ASN A 223 -10.72 22.70 -6.53
C ASN A 223 -11.09 24.14 -6.11
N LEU A 224 -12.35 24.48 -6.28
CA LEU A 224 -12.89 25.82 -5.95
C LEU A 224 -13.41 25.88 -4.51
N SER A 225 -13.52 24.76 -3.83
CA SER A 225 -13.96 24.68 -2.43
C SER A 225 -12.83 24.83 -1.43
N VAL A 226 -11.57 24.70 -1.90
CA VAL A 226 -10.37 24.85 -1.06
C VAL A 226 -9.75 26.22 -1.34
N GLY A 227 -9.92 27.15 -0.41
CA GLY A 227 -9.39 28.51 -0.52
C GLY A 227 -10.23 29.44 -1.38
N SER A 228 -9.70 30.64 -1.67
CA SER A 228 -10.33 31.63 -2.51
C SER A 228 -9.98 31.42 -3.98
N PHE A 229 -10.89 31.77 -4.88
CA PHE A 229 -10.65 31.74 -6.32
C PHE A 229 -11.05 33.06 -6.97
N ALA A 230 -10.34 33.47 -8.04
CA ALA A 230 -10.67 34.66 -8.81
C ALA A 230 -11.63 34.29 -9.95
N CYS A 231 -12.73 35.06 -10.04
CA CYS A 231 -13.66 35.02 -11.17
C CYS A 231 -13.46 36.26 -12.02
N VAL A 232 -13.14 36.08 -13.30
CA VAL A 232 -12.93 37.20 -14.23
C VAL A 232 -14.06 37.24 -15.25
N GLY A 233 -14.74 38.37 -15.32
CA GLY A 233 -15.77 38.65 -16.33
C GLY A 233 -15.33 39.79 -17.25
N ASN A 234 -15.38 39.56 -18.57
CA ASN A 234 -15.11 40.62 -19.55
C ASN A 234 -16.41 41.13 -20.14
N PHE A 235 -16.57 42.44 -20.13
CA PHE A 235 -17.76 43.11 -20.64
C PHE A 235 -17.35 44.10 -21.73
N GLY A 236 -18.02 44.05 -22.88
CA GLY A 236 -17.86 45.05 -23.94
C GLY A 236 -18.62 46.34 -23.62
N LEU A 237 -17.96 47.46 -23.84
CA LEU A 237 -18.58 48.79 -23.74
C LEU A 237 -18.74 49.38 -25.13
N SER A 238 -19.87 50.10 -25.35
CA SER A 238 -20.09 50.85 -26.57
C SER A 238 -19.12 52.06 -26.66
N LEU A 239 -18.67 52.38 -27.86
CA LEU A 239 -17.81 53.55 -28.13
C LEU A 239 -18.39 54.86 -27.62
N GLU A 240 -19.72 54.98 -27.52
CA GLU A 240 -20.40 56.12 -26.95
C GLU A 240 -19.99 56.42 -25.49
N HIS A 241 -19.50 55.48 -24.79
CA HIS A 241 -19.07 55.60 -23.39
C HIS A 241 -17.54 55.79 -23.22
N GLN A 242 -16.83 56.11 -24.31
CA GLN A 242 -15.38 56.25 -24.34
C GLN A 242 -14.85 57.25 -23.31
N GLU A 243 -15.53 58.42 -23.17
CA GLU A 243 -15.09 59.47 -22.25
C GLU A 243 -15.20 59.12 -20.77
N ILE A 244 -16.14 58.25 -20.43
CA ILE A 244 -16.42 57.84 -19.04
C ILE A 244 -15.89 56.46 -18.66
N CYS A 245 -15.31 55.70 -19.62
CA CYS A 245 -14.91 54.31 -19.46
C CYS A 245 -13.79 54.09 -18.42
N LEU A 246 -12.91 55.07 -18.21
CA LEU A 246 -11.79 54.96 -17.27
C LEU A 246 -12.15 55.35 -15.82
N ASN A 247 -13.14 56.19 -15.62
CA ASN A 247 -13.44 56.76 -14.31
C ASN A 247 -14.82 56.41 -13.77
N THR A 248 -15.88 56.67 -14.55
CA THR A 248 -17.26 56.54 -14.10
C THR A 248 -17.76 55.12 -14.18
N VAL A 249 -17.48 54.43 -15.30
CA VAL A 249 -17.95 53.07 -15.55
C VAL A 249 -17.37 52.05 -14.54
N PRO A 250 -16.07 52.02 -14.26
CA PRO A 250 -15.53 51.10 -13.27
C PRO A 250 -16.16 51.27 -11.89
N LYS A 251 -16.33 52.51 -11.43
CA LYS A 251 -16.94 52.81 -10.13
C LYS A 251 -18.43 52.47 -10.07
N ALA A 252 -19.15 52.60 -11.18
CA ALA A 252 -20.55 52.20 -11.27
C ALA A 252 -20.70 50.69 -11.21
N PHE A 253 -19.84 49.95 -11.94
CA PHE A 253 -19.79 48.50 -11.91
C PHE A 253 -19.43 47.97 -10.52
N GLU A 254 -18.40 48.51 -9.88
CA GLU A 254 -17.99 48.14 -8.55
C GLU A 254 -19.14 48.28 -7.54
N ARG A 255 -19.86 49.42 -7.57
CA ARG A 255 -21.02 49.67 -6.71
C ARG A 255 -22.16 48.70 -7.01
N ALA A 256 -22.47 48.46 -8.29
CA ALA A 256 -23.52 47.53 -8.68
C ALA A 256 -23.24 46.09 -8.24
N ILE A 257 -21.99 45.64 -8.38
CA ILE A 257 -21.57 44.31 -7.95
C ILE A 257 -21.65 44.18 -6.42
N LYS A 258 -21.09 45.15 -5.66
CA LYS A 258 -21.16 45.15 -4.20
C LYS A 258 -22.61 45.13 -3.71
N SER A 259 -23.50 45.96 -4.28
CA SER A 259 -24.92 45.98 -3.95
C SER A 259 -25.62 44.66 -4.25
N ASN A 260 -25.23 43.93 -5.32
CA ASN A 260 -25.78 42.60 -5.59
C ASN A 260 -25.30 41.55 -4.61
N PHE A 261 -24.04 41.61 -4.19
CA PHE A 261 -23.50 40.70 -3.15
C PHE A 261 -24.20 40.94 -1.81
N GLU A 262 -24.42 42.20 -1.42
CA GLU A 262 -25.18 42.55 -0.22
C GLU A 262 -26.62 42.04 -0.26
N ARG A 263 -27.32 42.23 -1.43
CA ARG A 263 -28.70 41.76 -1.60
C ARG A 263 -28.86 40.25 -1.53
N ASN A 264 -27.83 39.49 -1.93
CA ASN A 264 -27.85 38.04 -1.92
C ASN A 264 -27.16 37.45 -0.68
N GLU A 265 -26.87 38.25 0.35
CA GLU A 265 -26.20 37.82 1.59
C GLU A 265 -24.82 37.14 1.39
N MET A 266 -24.14 37.46 0.26
CA MET A 266 -22.86 36.88 -0.14
C MET A 266 -21.66 37.78 0.18
N GLN A 267 -21.83 38.83 0.96
CA GLN A 267 -20.80 39.85 1.23
C GLN A 267 -19.56 39.25 1.90
N SER A 268 -19.74 38.23 2.78
CA SER A 268 -18.63 37.51 3.43
C SER A 268 -17.79 36.66 2.48
N SER A 269 -18.32 36.35 1.29
CA SER A 269 -17.64 35.54 0.28
C SER A 269 -16.82 36.39 -0.70
N LEU A 270 -16.90 37.73 -0.62
CA LEU A 270 -16.18 38.65 -1.49
C LEU A 270 -14.94 39.19 -0.78
N GLU A 271 -13.76 38.66 -1.09
CA GLU A 271 -12.50 39.10 -0.53
C GLU A 271 -12.00 40.39 -1.19
N GLU A 272 -11.91 40.41 -2.53
CA GLU A 272 -11.46 41.55 -3.29
C GLU A 272 -12.30 41.72 -4.57
N LEU A 273 -12.68 42.94 -4.90
CA LEU A 273 -13.32 43.27 -6.15
C LEU A 273 -12.50 44.36 -6.88
N ARG A 274 -12.04 44.03 -8.07
CA ARG A 274 -11.31 44.97 -8.92
C ARG A 274 -11.98 45.08 -10.27
N VAL A 275 -12.27 46.32 -10.67
CA VAL A 275 -12.83 46.62 -11.98
C VAL A 275 -11.85 47.50 -12.74
N GLU A 276 -11.32 46.99 -13.84
CA GLU A 276 -10.34 47.70 -14.64
C GLU A 276 -10.60 47.50 -16.13
N MET A 277 -10.05 48.40 -16.94
CA MET A 277 -10.10 48.30 -18.39
C MET A 277 -8.96 47.40 -18.87
N SER A 278 -9.29 46.31 -19.59
CA SER A 278 -8.30 45.32 -20.03
C SER A 278 -7.72 45.59 -21.41
N SER A 279 -8.53 46.04 -22.36
CA SER A 279 -8.10 46.35 -23.73
C SER A 279 -9.11 47.21 -24.50
N ILE A 280 -8.64 47.91 -25.51
CA ILE A 280 -9.48 48.60 -26.51
C ILE A 280 -9.38 47.77 -27.79
N GLN A 281 -10.50 47.23 -28.26
CA GLN A 281 -10.58 46.59 -29.57
C GLN A 281 -11.08 47.62 -30.57
N SER A 282 -10.28 47.85 -31.63
CA SER A 282 -10.61 48.71 -32.75
C SER A 282 -11.44 47.96 -33.78
#